data_fac1ff9732254d3a0dc23f13bfcc12a3
#
_entry.id   fac1ff9732254d3a0dc23f13bfcc12a3
#
_cell.length_a   1.000
_cell.length_b   1.000
_cell.length_c   1.000
_cell.angle_alpha   90.00
_cell.angle_beta   90.00
_cell.angle_gamma   90.00
#
_symmetry.space_group_name_H-M   'P 1'
#
loop_
_entity.id
_entity.type
_entity.pdbx_description
1 polymer ?
#
loop_
_entity_poly.entity_id
_entity_poly.type
_entity_poly.pdbx_seq_one_letter_code
_entity_poly.pdbx_strand_id
1 'polypeptide(L)'
;MATDLSLRARIPQLTDRIVASYHDIGTINHLGHCPLPNTLAVVEIAESLKEILFPGYRRRENLNMDNVVYYVGDLVDALHDGLTEQIARALRYGADILDQHCEKGRVADFEMRAQEIAIQFLETLPDIRRMLASDVAAAHNGDPASKAQDEIIFCYPGVEAITIYRLAHELHTLGVPLIPRMLTEWAHSRTGIDIHPGATIGGSFFIDHGTGVVIGETCEIADNVKLYQGVTLGAVSFPCDAEGNIIRGQKRHPTIEEGVVIYSNATVLGGATVIGANSMIGASVSIMNKKIAPNTLVTVEKANLRYREAS
;
A
#
# COMPACT_ATOMS: atom_id res chain seq x y z
N MET A 1 -39.73 20.20 4.35
CA MET A 1 -39.77 20.06 2.88
C MET A 1 -41.00 19.29 2.49
N ALA A 2 -41.85 19.83 1.62
CA ALA A 2 -43.01 19.08 1.08
C ALA A 2 -42.48 18.04 0.08
N THR A 3 -42.60 16.76 0.42
CA THR A 3 -42.22 15.67 -0.49
C THR A 3 -43.35 15.48 -1.50
N ASP A 4 -43.07 15.63 -2.78
CA ASP A 4 -44.03 15.35 -3.85
C ASP A 4 -44.32 13.84 -3.90
N LEU A 5 -45.54 13.47 -3.45
CA LEU A 5 -45.98 12.09 -3.40
C LEU A 5 -46.09 11.44 -4.79
N SER A 6 -46.34 12.24 -5.84
CA SER A 6 -46.41 11.75 -7.21
C SER A 6 -45.06 11.27 -7.75
N LEU A 7 -44.00 11.96 -7.39
CA LEU A 7 -42.62 11.54 -7.70
C LEU A 7 -42.22 10.31 -6.91
N ARG A 8 -42.62 10.21 -5.65
CA ARG A 8 -42.35 9.06 -4.80
C ARG A 8 -43.03 7.78 -5.30
N ALA A 9 -44.21 7.89 -5.93
CA ALA A 9 -44.87 6.74 -6.55
C ALA A 9 -44.10 6.09 -7.69
N ARG A 10 -43.03 6.73 -8.23
CA ARG A 10 -42.17 6.19 -9.27
C ARG A 10 -41.05 5.26 -8.71
N ILE A 11 -40.83 5.27 -7.39
CA ILE A 11 -39.71 4.49 -6.77
C ILE A 11 -39.80 3.00 -7.06
N PRO A 12 -40.97 2.31 -6.97
CA PRO A 12 -41.04 0.87 -7.30
C PRO A 12 -40.56 0.56 -8.72
N GLN A 13 -41.02 1.34 -9.71
CA GLN A 13 -40.58 1.13 -11.11
C GLN A 13 -39.08 1.40 -11.31
N LEU A 14 -38.50 2.35 -10.58
CA LEU A 14 -37.04 2.59 -10.59
C LEU A 14 -36.32 1.40 -9.99
N THR A 15 -36.83 0.87 -8.87
CA THR A 15 -36.26 -0.34 -8.23
C THR A 15 -36.26 -1.52 -9.19
N ASP A 16 -37.40 -1.81 -9.83
CA ASP A 16 -37.52 -2.91 -10.79
C ASP A 16 -36.53 -2.78 -11.94
N ARG A 17 -36.37 -1.56 -12.49
CA ARG A 17 -35.41 -1.30 -13.56
C ARG A 17 -33.95 -1.48 -13.10
N ILE A 18 -33.60 -1.08 -11.89
CA ILE A 18 -32.27 -1.25 -11.31
C ILE A 18 -32.00 -2.74 -11.11
N VAL A 19 -32.95 -3.49 -10.52
CA VAL A 19 -32.82 -4.94 -10.29
C VAL A 19 -32.71 -5.70 -11.61
N ALA A 20 -33.50 -5.32 -12.64
CA ALA A 20 -33.37 -5.92 -13.96
C ALA A 20 -31.96 -5.76 -14.53
N SER A 21 -31.31 -4.61 -14.33
CA SER A 21 -29.92 -4.39 -14.78
C SER A 21 -28.92 -5.33 -14.13
N TYR A 22 -29.17 -5.87 -12.94
CA TYR A 22 -28.31 -6.85 -12.29
C TYR A 22 -28.33 -8.21 -13.01
N HIS A 23 -29.44 -8.56 -13.65
CA HIS A 23 -29.54 -9.76 -14.50
C HIS A 23 -28.84 -9.56 -15.86
N ASP A 24 -28.95 -8.35 -16.41
CA ASP A 24 -28.37 -8.03 -17.72
C ASP A 24 -26.85 -7.81 -17.66
N ILE A 25 -26.35 -7.27 -16.52
CA ILE A 25 -24.95 -6.89 -16.32
C ILE A 25 -24.39 -7.67 -15.13
N GLY A 26 -23.96 -8.91 -15.38
CA GLY A 26 -23.43 -9.80 -14.32
C GLY A 26 -22.01 -9.48 -13.85
N THR A 27 -21.20 -8.80 -14.68
CA THR A 27 -19.74 -8.65 -14.47
C THR A 27 -19.32 -7.83 -13.26
N ILE A 28 -20.21 -6.99 -12.72
CA ILE A 28 -19.94 -6.12 -11.56
C ILE A 28 -20.79 -6.49 -10.35
N ASN A 29 -21.43 -7.65 -10.36
CA ASN A 29 -22.23 -8.16 -9.26
C ASN A 29 -21.43 -9.16 -8.42
N HIS A 30 -21.71 -9.18 -7.11
CA HIS A 30 -21.22 -10.20 -6.18
C HIS A 30 -22.39 -10.81 -5.40
N LEU A 31 -23.56 -10.98 -6.08
CA LEU A 31 -24.77 -11.50 -5.48
C LEU A 31 -24.72 -13.04 -5.38
N GLY A 32 -25.06 -13.58 -4.21
CA GLY A 32 -25.11 -15.03 -3.99
C GLY A 32 -23.75 -15.69 -3.74
N HIS A 33 -22.66 -14.94 -3.70
CA HIS A 33 -21.32 -15.43 -3.37
C HIS A 33 -20.98 -15.27 -1.88
N CYS A 34 -19.89 -15.91 -1.43
CA CYS A 34 -19.38 -15.75 -0.07
C CYS A 34 -19.04 -14.26 0.23
N PRO A 35 -19.26 -13.79 1.47
CA PRO A 35 -18.95 -12.41 1.82
C PRO A 35 -17.47 -12.07 1.57
N LEU A 36 -17.23 -10.95 0.90
CA LEU A 36 -15.91 -10.36 0.73
C LEU A 36 -15.38 -9.76 2.05
N PRO A 37 -14.07 -9.52 2.19
CA PRO A 37 -13.54 -8.71 3.27
C PRO A 37 -14.26 -7.36 3.35
N ASN A 38 -14.55 -6.92 4.57
CA ASN A 38 -15.22 -5.64 4.80
C ASN A 38 -14.18 -4.51 4.84
N THR A 39 -14.29 -3.54 3.95
CA THR A 39 -13.34 -2.43 3.84
C THR A 39 -13.22 -1.62 5.13
N LEU A 40 -14.33 -1.35 5.82
CA LEU A 40 -14.29 -0.59 7.07
C LEU A 40 -13.60 -1.38 8.18
N ALA A 41 -13.86 -2.69 8.29
CA ALA A 41 -13.20 -3.55 9.26
C ALA A 41 -11.69 -3.65 8.98
N VAL A 42 -11.27 -3.76 7.71
CA VAL A 42 -9.85 -3.79 7.32
C VAL A 42 -9.15 -2.46 7.69
N VAL A 43 -9.81 -1.32 7.48
CA VAL A 43 -9.29 -0.01 7.88
C VAL A 43 -9.19 0.11 9.40
N GLU A 44 -10.18 -0.39 10.16
CA GLU A 44 -10.16 -0.38 11.62
C GLU A 44 -9.03 -1.26 12.18
N ILE A 45 -8.80 -2.43 11.58
CA ILE A 45 -7.64 -3.27 11.87
C ILE A 45 -6.33 -2.49 11.66
N ALA A 46 -6.18 -1.80 10.52
CA ALA A 46 -4.99 -1.00 10.24
C ALA A 46 -4.76 0.11 11.27
N GLU A 47 -5.82 0.83 11.67
CA GLU A 47 -5.74 1.86 12.69
C GLU A 47 -5.37 1.27 14.07
N SER A 48 -5.87 0.07 14.42
CA SER A 48 -5.52 -0.61 15.67
C SER A 48 -4.07 -1.13 15.65
N LEU A 49 -3.58 -1.62 14.50
CA LEU A 49 -2.18 -1.99 14.32
C LEU A 49 -1.24 -0.79 14.51
N LYS A 50 -1.62 0.39 14.02
CA LYS A 50 -0.85 1.63 14.22
C LYS A 50 -0.76 2.05 15.70
N GLU A 51 -1.75 1.72 16.54
CA GLU A 51 -1.66 1.92 18.00
C GLU A 51 -0.57 1.06 18.64
N ILE A 52 -0.39 -0.18 18.16
CA ILE A 52 0.69 -1.07 18.62
C ILE A 52 2.05 -0.59 18.08
N LEU A 53 2.11 -0.16 16.83
CA LEU A 53 3.35 0.27 16.19
C LEU A 53 3.87 1.61 16.77
N PHE A 54 2.98 2.52 17.13
CA PHE A 54 3.29 3.86 17.65
C PHE A 54 2.51 4.11 18.96
N PRO A 55 2.84 3.42 20.06
CA PRO A 55 2.11 3.54 21.32
C PRO A 55 2.20 4.95 21.90
N GLY A 56 1.07 5.49 22.35
CA GLY A 56 0.97 6.81 22.96
C GLY A 56 0.81 7.97 21.97
N TYR A 57 0.83 7.70 20.65
CA TYR A 57 0.68 8.77 19.64
C TYR A 57 -0.78 9.03 19.20
N ARG A 58 -1.74 8.17 19.56
CA ARG A 58 -3.08 8.27 18.96
C ARG A 58 -4.20 8.27 20.00
N ARG A 59 -4.89 7.11 20.17
CA ARG A 59 -6.20 7.04 20.85
C ARG A 59 -6.13 7.09 22.37
N ARG A 60 -5.08 6.52 23.00
CA ARG A 60 -5.02 6.39 24.44
C ARG A 60 -4.05 7.39 25.06
N GLU A 61 -4.58 8.28 25.88
CA GLU A 61 -3.80 9.17 26.74
C GLU A 61 -3.27 8.44 27.98
N ASN A 62 -2.20 8.95 28.58
CA ASN A 62 -1.57 8.46 29.81
C ASN A 62 -1.07 7.01 29.74
N LEU A 63 -0.69 6.54 28.54
CA LEU A 63 -0.05 5.25 28.37
C LEU A 63 1.38 5.31 28.92
N ASN A 64 1.76 4.32 29.75
CA ASN A 64 3.09 4.18 30.34
C ASN A 64 3.47 2.70 30.47
N MET A 65 4.71 2.41 30.91
CA MET A 65 5.22 1.05 30.97
C MET A 65 4.47 0.14 31.96
N ASP A 66 3.78 0.71 32.96
CA ASP A 66 3.03 -0.09 33.94
C ASP A 66 1.66 -0.54 33.41
N ASN A 67 1.07 0.21 32.48
CA ASN A 67 -0.26 -0.06 31.96
C ASN A 67 -0.30 -0.48 30.49
N VAL A 68 0.81 -0.34 29.74
CA VAL A 68 0.87 -0.67 28.31
C VAL A 68 0.58 -2.14 28.02
N VAL A 69 0.97 -3.05 28.91
CA VAL A 69 0.76 -4.50 28.74
C VAL A 69 -0.72 -4.85 28.63
N TYR A 70 -1.57 -4.24 29.45
CA TYR A 70 -3.02 -4.47 29.39
C TYR A 70 -3.64 -3.90 28.12
N TYR A 71 -3.22 -2.70 27.74
CA TYR A 71 -3.70 -2.06 26.53
C TYR A 71 -3.32 -2.81 25.25
N VAL A 72 -2.07 -3.22 25.16
CA VAL A 72 -1.58 -4.01 24.02
C VAL A 72 -2.24 -5.39 24.02
N GLY A 73 -2.47 -6.01 25.19
CA GLY A 73 -3.16 -7.29 25.30
C GLY A 73 -4.58 -7.22 24.71
N ASP A 74 -5.37 -6.21 25.09
CA ASP A 74 -6.72 -6.00 24.57
C ASP A 74 -6.71 -5.77 23.05
N LEU A 75 -5.72 -5.01 22.54
CA LEU A 75 -5.59 -4.76 21.10
C LEU A 75 -5.21 -6.04 20.34
N VAL A 76 -4.27 -6.83 20.85
CA VAL A 76 -3.82 -8.07 20.20
C VAL A 76 -4.96 -9.09 20.14
N ASP A 77 -5.76 -9.21 21.20
CA ASP A 77 -6.93 -10.11 21.24
C ASP A 77 -7.97 -9.69 20.17
N ALA A 78 -8.35 -8.41 20.17
CA ALA A 78 -9.28 -7.87 19.16
C ALA A 78 -8.76 -7.96 17.73
N LEU A 79 -7.45 -7.76 17.54
CA LEU A 79 -6.80 -7.89 16.23
C LEU A 79 -6.76 -9.33 15.74
N HIS A 80 -6.49 -10.29 16.65
CA HIS A 80 -6.52 -11.71 16.32
C HIS A 80 -7.89 -12.10 15.74
N ASP A 81 -8.98 -11.72 16.42
CA ASP A 81 -10.33 -12.06 15.97
C ASP A 81 -10.70 -11.33 14.65
N GLY A 82 -10.43 -10.02 14.58
CA GLY A 82 -10.72 -9.23 13.39
C GLY A 82 -9.92 -9.69 12.16
N LEU A 83 -8.62 -9.95 12.31
CA LEU A 83 -7.77 -10.49 11.25
C LEU A 83 -8.24 -11.86 10.81
N THR A 84 -8.52 -12.77 11.75
CA THR A 84 -9.01 -14.13 11.44
C THR A 84 -10.28 -14.06 10.58
N GLU A 85 -11.25 -13.24 10.95
CA GLU A 85 -12.49 -13.08 10.19
C GLU A 85 -12.24 -12.56 8.78
N GLN A 86 -11.50 -11.46 8.64
CA GLN A 86 -11.29 -10.82 7.34
C GLN A 86 -10.39 -11.66 6.42
N ILE A 87 -9.34 -12.31 6.97
CA ILE A 87 -8.48 -13.23 6.22
C ILE A 87 -9.27 -14.46 5.75
N ALA A 88 -10.14 -15.05 6.59
CA ALA A 88 -10.99 -16.16 6.19
C ALA A 88 -11.90 -15.79 4.99
N ARG A 89 -12.48 -14.59 5.00
CA ARG A 89 -13.26 -14.07 3.87
C ARG A 89 -12.40 -13.91 2.61
N ALA A 90 -11.18 -13.38 2.75
CA ALA A 90 -10.24 -13.21 1.64
C ALA A 90 -9.79 -14.55 1.04
N LEU A 91 -9.50 -15.54 1.87
CA LEU A 91 -9.10 -16.88 1.42
C LEU A 91 -10.23 -17.58 0.65
N ARG A 92 -11.48 -17.46 1.11
CA ARG A 92 -12.65 -17.99 0.38
C ARG A 92 -12.77 -17.36 -1.00
N TYR A 93 -12.65 -16.03 -1.09
CA TYR A 93 -12.66 -15.32 -2.37
C TYR A 93 -11.53 -15.81 -3.30
N GLY A 94 -10.32 -15.98 -2.78
CA GLY A 94 -9.18 -16.50 -3.56
C GLY A 94 -9.43 -17.93 -4.10
N ALA A 95 -10.11 -18.78 -3.33
CA ALA A 95 -10.50 -20.12 -3.76
C ALA A 95 -11.60 -20.09 -4.85
N ASP A 96 -12.56 -19.18 -4.76
CA ASP A 96 -13.61 -19.00 -5.77
C ASP A 96 -13.04 -18.56 -7.13
N ILE A 97 -12.03 -17.67 -7.15
CA ILE A 97 -11.34 -17.25 -8.40
C ILE A 97 -10.64 -18.43 -9.08
N LEU A 98 -10.18 -19.42 -8.32
CA LEU A 98 -9.48 -20.59 -8.84
C LEU A 98 -10.43 -21.75 -9.23
N ASP A 99 -11.74 -21.46 -9.39
CA ASP A 99 -12.80 -22.48 -9.65
C ASP A 99 -12.87 -23.62 -8.59
N GLN A 100 -12.28 -23.39 -7.45
CA GLN A 100 -12.41 -24.30 -6.30
C GLN A 100 -13.65 -23.92 -5.52
N HIS A 101 -14.83 -24.24 -6.07
CA HIS A 101 -16.12 -23.93 -5.46
C HIS A 101 -16.11 -24.10 -3.93
N CYS A 102 -16.61 -23.07 -3.24
CA CYS A 102 -16.73 -23.05 -1.79
C CYS A 102 -17.75 -24.09 -1.33
N GLU A 103 -17.37 -25.36 -1.30
CA GLU A 103 -18.20 -26.40 -0.69
C GLU A 103 -18.40 -26.07 0.78
N LYS A 104 -19.65 -26.10 1.24
CA LYS A 104 -20.03 -25.77 2.64
C LYS A 104 -19.25 -26.54 3.71
N GLY A 105 -18.57 -27.63 3.35
CA GLY A 105 -17.74 -28.44 4.26
C GLY A 105 -16.33 -27.88 4.54
N ARG A 106 -15.86 -26.90 3.75
CA ARG A 106 -14.49 -26.33 3.90
C ARG A 106 -14.42 -25.01 4.69
N VAL A 107 -15.54 -24.53 5.24
CA VAL A 107 -15.57 -23.25 5.98
C VAL A 107 -14.61 -23.29 7.18
N ALA A 108 -14.60 -24.40 7.93
CA ALA A 108 -13.73 -24.58 9.08
C ALA A 108 -12.23 -24.59 8.72
N ASP A 109 -11.88 -25.11 7.53
CA ASP A 109 -10.49 -25.13 7.05
C ASP A 109 -9.97 -23.72 6.77
N PHE A 110 -10.81 -22.84 6.19
CA PHE A 110 -10.44 -21.46 5.94
C PHE A 110 -10.30 -20.65 7.24
N GLU A 111 -11.14 -20.90 8.23
CA GLU A 111 -11.07 -20.24 9.54
C GLU A 111 -9.81 -20.65 10.30
N MET A 112 -9.49 -21.94 10.35
CA MET A 112 -8.25 -22.42 10.97
C MET A 112 -7.01 -21.85 10.29
N ARG A 113 -6.96 -21.88 8.95
CA ARG A 113 -5.85 -21.30 8.18
C ARG A 113 -5.74 -19.78 8.38
N ALA A 114 -6.85 -19.09 8.45
CA ALA A 114 -6.87 -17.64 8.70
C ALA A 114 -6.33 -17.31 10.09
N GLN A 115 -6.66 -18.11 11.09
CA GLN A 115 -6.14 -17.97 12.44
C GLN A 115 -4.63 -18.18 12.49
N GLU A 116 -4.11 -19.21 11.82
CA GLU A 116 -2.66 -19.44 11.69
C GLU A 116 -1.95 -18.25 11.06
N ILE A 117 -2.51 -17.71 9.96
CA ILE A 117 -1.96 -16.53 9.27
C ILE A 117 -2.04 -15.28 10.17
N ALA A 118 -3.15 -15.09 10.89
CA ALA A 118 -3.31 -13.96 11.81
C ALA A 118 -2.23 -13.98 12.91
N ILE A 119 -1.95 -15.15 13.51
CA ILE A 119 -0.87 -15.29 14.48
C ILE A 119 0.49 -15.04 13.86
N GLN A 120 0.81 -15.67 12.73
CA GLN A 120 2.08 -15.44 12.02
C GLN A 120 2.30 -13.96 11.70
N PHE A 121 1.26 -13.27 11.25
CA PHE A 121 1.31 -11.83 10.98
C PHE A 121 1.54 -11.02 12.26
N LEU A 122 0.83 -11.30 13.35
CA LEU A 122 1.03 -10.58 14.63
C LEU A 122 2.43 -10.78 15.19
N GLU A 123 3.05 -11.96 14.96
CA GLU A 123 4.44 -12.25 15.33
C GLU A 123 5.46 -11.38 14.58
N THR A 124 5.13 -10.82 13.40
CA THR A 124 6.04 -9.93 12.65
C THR A 124 6.05 -8.49 13.20
N LEU A 125 5.08 -8.08 14.01
CA LEU A 125 4.95 -6.68 14.46
C LEU A 125 6.21 -6.11 15.15
N PRO A 126 6.97 -6.85 15.99
CA PRO A 126 8.22 -6.33 16.55
C PRO A 126 9.27 -6.00 15.49
N ASP A 127 9.35 -6.77 14.40
CA ASP A 127 10.27 -6.54 13.30
C ASP A 127 9.83 -5.34 12.45
N ILE A 128 8.54 -5.23 12.14
CA ILE A 128 7.96 -4.06 11.48
C ILE A 128 8.26 -2.80 12.31
N ARG A 129 8.13 -2.85 13.65
CA ARG A 129 8.49 -1.71 14.51
C ARG A 129 9.95 -1.31 14.37
N ARG A 130 10.88 -2.27 14.29
CA ARG A 130 12.31 -1.98 14.06
C ARG A 130 12.55 -1.29 12.72
N MET A 131 11.89 -1.77 11.68
CA MET A 131 11.94 -1.16 10.35
C MET A 131 11.40 0.28 10.37
N LEU A 132 10.23 0.48 10.96
CA LEU A 132 9.61 1.81 11.06
C LEU A 132 10.43 2.79 11.89
N ALA A 133 11.08 2.32 12.96
CA ALA A 133 11.99 3.17 13.72
C ALA A 133 13.17 3.66 12.86
N SER A 134 13.71 2.81 11.98
CA SER A 134 14.76 3.21 11.04
C SER A 134 14.24 4.18 9.97
N ASP A 135 13.01 4.01 9.48
CA ASP A 135 12.37 4.91 8.51
C ASP A 135 12.12 6.31 9.11
N VAL A 136 11.62 6.36 10.36
CA VAL A 136 11.42 7.62 11.09
C VAL A 136 12.75 8.33 11.31
N ALA A 137 13.81 7.60 11.70
CA ALA A 137 15.14 8.15 11.85
C ALA A 137 15.70 8.69 10.52
N ALA A 138 15.51 7.97 9.42
CA ALA A 138 15.92 8.41 8.08
C ALA A 138 15.19 9.68 7.65
N ALA A 139 13.88 9.78 7.93
CA ALA A 139 13.10 10.97 7.65
C ALA A 139 13.58 12.18 8.47
N HIS A 140 13.83 11.99 9.78
CA HIS A 140 14.34 13.06 10.64
C HIS A 140 15.73 13.55 10.21
N ASN A 141 16.63 12.64 9.87
CA ASN A 141 17.97 12.98 9.40
C ASN A 141 17.99 13.56 7.98
N GLY A 142 17.00 13.20 7.16
CA GLY A 142 16.91 13.57 5.75
C GLY A 142 16.15 14.87 5.47
N ASP A 143 15.40 15.39 6.44
CA ASP A 143 14.65 16.65 6.32
C ASP A 143 15.10 17.68 7.36
N PRO A 144 15.82 18.75 6.95
CA PRO A 144 16.27 19.80 7.84
C PRO A 144 15.13 20.61 8.47
N ALA A 145 13.90 20.52 7.97
CA ALA A 145 12.74 21.19 8.56
C ALA A 145 12.17 20.44 9.77
N SER A 146 12.46 19.16 9.91
CA SER A 146 12.01 18.34 11.04
C SER A 146 12.70 18.74 12.34
N LYS A 147 11.92 19.03 13.38
CA LYS A 147 12.43 19.41 14.70
C LYS A 147 12.55 18.23 15.65
N ALA A 148 11.73 17.20 15.49
CA ALA A 148 11.68 16.02 16.35
C ALA A 148 11.10 14.82 15.59
N GLN A 149 11.43 13.61 16.08
CA GLN A 149 10.84 12.37 15.52
C GLN A 149 9.31 12.30 15.71
N ASP A 150 8.80 12.91 16.77
CA ASP A 150 7.35 13.00 17.02
C ASP A 150 6.62 13.72 15.88
N GLU A 151 7.20 14.82 15.37
CA GLU A 151 6.67 15.55 14.21
C GLU A 151 6.60 14.66 12.96
N ILE A 152 7.63 13.84 12.73
CA ILE A 152 7.68 12.87 11.64
C ILE A 152 6.54 11.86 11.76
N ILE A 153 6.36 11.27 12.95
CA ILE A 153 5.32 10.25 13.18
C ILE A 153 3.90 10.83 13.03
N PHE A 154 3.68 12.05 13.52
CA PHE A 154 2.37 12.70 13.50
C PHE A 154 1.98 13.26 12.12
N CYS A 155 2.95 13.81 11.37
CA CYS A 155 2.64 14.74 10.28
C CYS A 155 3.04 14.25 8.89
N TYR A 156 4.03 13.32 8.77
CA TYR A 156 4.60 13.00 7.46
C TYR A 156 3.78 11.95 6.72
N PRO A 157 3.23 12.29 5.54
CA PRO A 157 2.48 11.34 4.72
C PRO A 157 3.32 10.15 4.26
N GLY A 158 4.63 10.34 4.09
CA GLY A 158 5.55 9.25 3.77
C GLY A 158 5.60 8.17 4.86
N VAL A 159 5.56 8.57 6.14
CA VAL A 159 5.54 7.62 7.27
C VAL A 159 4.20 6.90 7.35
N GLU A 160 3.08 7.57 7.10
CA GLU A 160 1.76 6.93 7.01
C GLU A 160 1.75 5.87 5.90
N ALA A 161 2.21 6.22 4.70
CA ALA A 161 2.22 5.32 3.55
C ALA A 161 3.13 4.10 3.76
N ILE A 162 4.37 4.30 4.26
CA ILE A 162 5.30 3.19 4.49
C ILE A 162 4.85 2.29 5.63
N THR A 163 4.20 2.84 6.67
CA THR A 163 3.63 2.04 7.75
C THR A 163 2.59 1.06 7.23
N ILE A 164 1.64 1.54 6.46
CA ILE A 164 0.59 0.69 5.88
C ILE A 164 1.17 -0.28 4.84
N TYR A 165 2.13 0.16 4.03
CA TYR A 165 2.83 -0.72 3.10
C TYR A 165 3.51 -1.89 3.82
N ARG A 166 4.28 -1.66 4.90
CA ARG A 166 4.97 -2.73 5.63
C ARG A 166 3.99 -3.76 6.19
N LEU A 167 2.87 -3.32 6.76
CA LEU A 167 1.79 -4.21 7.20
C LEU A 167 1.19 -5.01 6.03
N ALA A 168 0.91 -4.32 4.92
CA ALA A 168 0.34 -4.95 3.73
C ALA A 168 1.30 -5.92 3.05
N HIS A 169 2.59 -5.63 3.06
CA HIS A 169 3.65 -6.48 2.49
C HIS A 169 3.74 -7.83 3.24
N GLU A 170 3.70 -7.81 4.57
CA GLU A 170 3.70 -9.05 5.35
C GLU A 170 2.46 -9.92 5.06
N LEU A 171 1.27 -9.32 5.02
CA LEU A 171 0.06 -10.05 4.65
C LEU A 171 0.12 -10.58 3.20
N HIS A 172 0.74 -9.81 2.28
CA HIS A 172 0.96 -10.24 0.90
C HIS A 172 1.91 -11.44 0.83
N THR A 173 3.00 -11.41 1.59
CA THR A 173 3.98 -12.50 1.69
C THR A 173 3.38 -13.78 2.29
N LEU A 174 2.45 -13.63 3.24
CA LEU A 174 1.66 -14.73 3.80
C LEU A 174 0.56 -15.25 2.84
N GLY A 175 0.46 -14.67 1.64
CA GLY A 175 -0.45 -15.12 0.60
C GLY A 175 -1.91 -14.73 0.81
N VAL A 176 -2.18 -13.69 1.61
CA VAL A 176 -3.55 -13.18 1.84
C VAL A 176 -4.04 -12.43 0.60
N PRO A 177 -5.17 -12.85 -0.01
CA PRO A 177 -5.73 -12.14 -1.15
C PRO A 177 -6.42 -10.82 -0.73
N LEU A 178 -6.58 -9.88 -1.64
CA LEU A 178 -7.33 -8.61 -1.52
C LEU A 178 -6.86 -7.67 -0.41
N ILE A 179 -6.78 -8.12 0.84
CA ILE A 179 -6.53 -7.26 2.03
C ILE A 179 -5.26 -6.42 1.87
N PRO A 180 -4.11 -6.95 1.39
CA PRO A 180 -2.92 -6.13 1.17
C PRO A 180 -3.17 -4.95 0.22
N ARG A 181 -3.89 -5.19 -0.89
CA ARG A 181 -4.27 -4.11 -1.82
C ARG A 181 -5.26 -3.14 -1.20
N MET A 182 -6.25 -3.62 -0.45
CA MET A 182 -7.21 -2.73 0.23
C MET A 182 -6.50 -1.76 1.17
N LEU A 183 -5.48 -2.24 1.90
CA LEU A 183 -4.67 -1.43 2.80
C LEU A 183 -3.85 -0.38 2.04
N THR A 184 -3.12 -0.78 0.99
CA THR A 184 -2.28 0.15 0.24
C THR A 184 -3.10 1.17 -0.55
N GLU A 185 -4.27 0.81 -1.12
CA GLU A 185 -5.17 1.76 -1.76
C GLU A 185 -5.81 2.73 -0.74
N TRP A 186 -6.09 2.28 0.47
CA TRP A 186 -6.52 3.17 1.54
C TRP A 186 -5.43 4.19 1.89
N ALA A 187 -4.17 3.77 2.06
CA ALA A 187 -3.04 4.67 2.29
C ALA A 187 -2.84 5.63 1.12
N HIS A 188 -2.92 5.14 -0.12
CA HIS A 188 -2.83 5.94 -1.34
C HIS A 188 -3.90 7.05 -1.37
N SER A 189 -5.15 6.72 -1.04
CA SER A 189 -6.24 7.71 -1.00
C SER A 189 -6.02 8.85 0.00
N ARG A 190 -5.25 8.60 1.06
CA ARG A 190 -4.97 9.58 2.14
C ARG A 190 -3.71 10.40 1.90
N THR A 191 -2.70 9.79 1.26
CA THR A 191 -1.35 10.36 1.17
C THR A 191 -0.98 10.79 -0.25
N GLY A 192 -1.67 10.28 -1.26
CA GLY A 192 -1.27 10.42 -2.66
C GLY A 192 -0.02 9.60 -3.03
N ILE A 193 0.37 8.62 -2.19
CA ILE A 193 1.53 7.73 -2.37
C ILE A 193 1.02 6.32 -2.66
N ASP A 194 1.28 5.81 -3.86
CA ASP A 194 0.87 4.47 -4.30
C ASP A 194 2.05 3.50 -4.20
N ILE A 195 2.01 2.58 -3.24
CA ILE A 195 3.00 1.52 -3.07
C ILE A 195 2.31 0.18 -3.20
N HIS A 196 2.68 -0.61 -4.22
CA HIS A 196 2.14 -1.96 -4.35
C HIS A 196 2.67 -2.88 -3.23
N PRO A 197 1.83 -3.69 -2.57
CA PRO A 197 2.27 -4.53 -1.44
C PRO A 197 3.29 -5.61 -1.83
N GLY A 198 3.38 -5.97 -3.10
CA GLY A 198 4.38 -6.89 -3.64
C GLY A 198 5.78 -6.30 -3.85
N ALA A 199 5.95 -4.98 -3.78
CA ALA A 199 7.27 -4.37 -3.83
C ALA A 199 8.12 -4.82 -2.63
N THR A 200 9.43 -4.92 -2.79
CA THR A 200 10.38 -5.18 -1.68
C THR A 200 11.11 -3.89 -1.35
N ILE A 201 11.00 -3.42 -0.10
CA ILE A 201 11.60 -2.15 0.35
C ILE A 201 12.38 -2.39 1.63
N GLY A 202 13.68 -2.08 1.61
CA GLY A 202 14.59 -2.18 2.74
C GLY A 202 14.30 -1.19 3.88
N GLY A 203 15.18 -1.13 4.86
CA GLY A 203 15.09 -0.23 6.02
C GLY A 203 15.60 1.18 5.72
N SER A 204 15.33 2.09 6.66
CA SER A 204 15.74 3.50 6.52
C SER A 204 15.25 4.16 5.23
N PHE A 205 14.04 3.79 4.81
CA PHE A 205 13.42 4.30 3.60
C PHE A 205 12.66 5.59 3.90
N PHE A 206 12.93 6.63 3.12
CA PHE A 206 12.29 7.93 3.32
C PHE A 206 11.62 8.46 2.04
N ILE A 207 10.33 8.79 2.14
CA ILE A 207 9.59 9.53 1.11
C ILE A 207 9.32 10.94 1.65
N ASP A 208 9.92 11.93 0.99
CA ASP A 208 9.76 13.35 1.32
C ASP A 208 8.62 13.96 0.49
N HIS A 209 7.68 14.66 1.13
CA HIS A 209 6.41 15.16 0.59
C HIS A 209 5.49 14.04 0.06
N GLY A 210 5.91 13.33 -0.96
CA GLY A 210 5.38 12.04 -1.42
C GLY A 210 4.24 12.10 -2.43
N THR A 211 3.46 13.17 -2.52
CA THR A 211 2.32 13.23 -3.44
C THR A 211 2.72 12.83 -4.87
N GLY A 212 2.04 11.83 -5.42
CA GLY A 212 2.26 11.33 -6.78
C GLY A 212 3.42 10.33 -6.89
N VAL A 213 3.98 9.83 -5.79
CA VAL A 213 4.92 8.70 -5.82
C VAL A 213 4.17 7.42 -6.19
N VAL A 214 4.75 6.65 -7.13
CA VAL A 214 4.24 5.33 -7.53
C VAL A 214 5.37 4.31 -7.46
N ILE A 215 5.18 3.23 -6.70
CA ILE A 215 6.11 2.10 -6.57
C ILE A 215 5.39 0.81 -6.98
N GLY A 216 5.79 0.25 -8.14
CA GLY A 216 5.14 -0.91 -8.74
C GLY A 216 5.52 -2.25 -8.08
N GLU A 217 4.70 -3.27 -8.33
CA GLU A 217 4.69 -4.59 -7.68
C GLU A 217 6.06 -5.29 -7.59
N THR A 218 6.87 -5.23 -8.63
CA THR A 218 8.14 -5.95 -8.69
C THR A 218 9.35 -5.02 -8.51
N CYS A 219 9.16 -3.84 -7.88
CA CYS A 219 10.26 -3.00 -7.44
C CYS A 219 11.07 -3.72 -6.34
N GLU A 220 12.38 -3.57 -6.42
CA GLU A 220 13.32 -3.96 -5.38
C GLU A 220 14.08 -2.70 -4.96
N ILE A 221 13.92 -2.29 -3.73
CA ILE A 221 14.51 -1.07 -3.16
C ILE A 221 15.32 -1.49 -1.94
N ALA A 222 16.63 -1.23 -1.97
CA ALA A 222 17.53 -1.54 -0.87
C ALA A 222 17.41 -0.52 0.27
N ASP A 223 18.29 -0.63 1.29
CA ASP A 223 18.29 0.25 2.45
C ASP A 223 18.72 1.69 2.12
N ASN A 224 18.35 2.64 2.98
CA ASN A 224 18.79 4.03 2.93
C ASN A 224 18.41 4.79 1.65
N VAL A 225 17.33 4.39 0.98
CA VAL A 225 16.85 5.08 -0.24
C VAL A 225 15.93 6.23 0.11
N LYS A 226 16.11 7.37 -0.57
CA LYS A 226 15.25 8.56 -0.44
C LYS A 226 14.56 8.90 -1.75
N LEU A 227 13.23 9.07 -1.69
CA LEU A 227 12.39 9.51 -2.81
C LEU A 227 11.73 10.85 -2.50
N TYR A 228 11.58 11.69 -3.52
CA TYR A 228 10.79 12.91 -3.46
C TYR A 228 9.45 12.75 -4.17
N GLN A 229 8.57 13.73 -4.02
CA GLN A 229 7.25 13.75 -4.65
C GLN A 229 7.29 13.50 -6.17
N GLY A 230 6.27 12.83 -6.69
CA GLY A 230 6.08 12.57 -8.12
C GLY A 230 7.04 11.54 -8.73
N VAL A 231 7.87 10.88 -7.92
CA VAL A 231 8.75 9.81 -8.42
C VAL A 231 7.91 8.60 -8.85
N THR A 232 8.18 8.09 -10.04
CA THR A 232 7.55 6.87 -10.57
C THR A 232 8.58 5.78 -10.77
N LEU A 233 8.41 4.66 -10.04
CA LEU A 233 9.15 3.41 -10.24
C LEU A 233 8.19 2.41 -10.92
N GLY A 234 8.15 2.43 -12.26
CA GLY A 234 7.09 1.83 -13.06
C GLY A 234 7.56 0.77 -14.06
N ALA A 235 6.60 0.18 -14.76
CA ALA A 235 6.85 -0.69 -15.91
C ALA A 235 6.91 0.13 -17.21
N VAL A 236 7.65 -0.39 -18.22
CA VAL A 236 7.68 0.18 -19.57
C VAL A 236 6.49 -0.32 -20.38
N SER A 237 6.22 -1.63 -20.27
CA SER A 237 5.17 -2.31 -21.03
C SER A 237 4.71 -3.54 -20.27
N PHE A 238 3.58 -4.07 -20.67
CA PHE A 238 3.03 -5.31 -20.16
C PHE A 238 3.19 -6.38 -21.24
N PRO A 239 4.04 -7.42 -21.05
CA PRO A 239 4.18 -8.49 -22.01
C PRO A 239 2.86 -9.26 -22.10
N CYS A 240 2.49 -9.66 -23.33
CA CYS A 240 1.32 -10.48 -23.61
C CYS A 240 1.75 -11.83 -24.18
N ASP A 241 0.93 -12.86 -23.96
CA ASP A 241 1.05 -14.16 -24.61
C ASP A 241 0.59 -14.08 -26.07
N ALA A 242 0.61 -15.23 -26.76
CA ALA A 242 0.20 -15.33 -28.18
C ALA A 242 -1.29 -15.02 -28.38
N GLU A 243 -2.10 -15.16 -27.35
CA GLU A 243 -3.54 -14.90 -27.32
C GLU A 243 -3.86 -13.45 -26.93
N GLY A 244 -2.85 -12.63 -26.59
CA GLY A 244 -3.01 -11.23 -26.19
C GLY A 244 -3.31 -11.00 -24.71
N ASN A 245 -3.24 -12.03 -23.87
CA ASN A 245 -3.43 -11.89 -22.43
C ASN A 245 -2.15 -11.38 -21.77
N ILE A 246 -2.30 -10.52 -20.77
CA ILE A 246 -1.16 -9.97 -20.01
C ILE A 246 -0.49 -11.10 -19.20
N ILE A 247 0.82 -11.28 -19.38
CA ILE A 247 1.63 -12.18 -18.59
C ILE A 247 1.90 -11.54 -17.23
N ARG A 248 1.49 -12.21 -16.15
CA ARG A 248 1.59 -11.73 -14.76
C ARG A 248 2.83 -12.31 -14.08
N GLY A 249 3.27 -11.68 -12.94
CA GLY A 249 4.31 -12.21 -12.07
C GLY A 249 5.76 -12.03 -12.57
N GLN A 250 5.99 -11.45 -13.75
CA GLN A 250 7.34 -11.20 -14.24
C GLN A 250 7.92 -9.88 -13.69
N LYS A 251 9.25 -9.85 -13.50
CA LYS A 251 9.99 -8.62 -13.15
C LYS A 251 9.79 -7.58 -14.25
N ARG A 252 9.16 -6.44 -13.90
CA ARG A 252 8.82 -5.36 -14.82
C ARG A 252 9.10 -3.96 -14.28
N HIS A 253 9.49 -3.85 -13.00
CA HIS A 253 9.80 -2.60 -12.31
C HIS A 253 11.28 -2.55 -11.93
N PRO A 254 11.86 -1.36 -11.71
CA PRO A 254 13.29 -1.18 -11.49
C PRO A 254 13.79 -1.78 -10.18
N THR A 255 15.12 -1.94 -10.11
CA THR A 255 15.88 -2.22 -8.90
C THR A 255 16.66 -0.96 -8.50
N ILE A 256 16.54 -0.54 -7.24
CA ILE A 256 17.18 0.64 -6.65
C ILE A 256 18.11 0.15 -5.55
N GLU A 257 19.41 0.34 -5.74
CA GLU A 257 20.42 -0.10 -4.78
C GLU A 257 20.53 0.87 -3.58
N GLU A 258 21.32 0.49 -2.59
CA GLU A 258 21.49 1.18 -1.31
C GLU A 258 21.91 2.65 -1.48
N GLY A 259 21.36 3.52 -0.62
CA GLY A 259 21.77 4.92 -0.52
C GLY A 259 21.38 5.81 -1.71
N VAL A 260 20.55 5.32 -2.61
CA VAL A 260 20.11 6.09 -3.79
C VAL A 260 19.15 7.19 -3.39
N VAL A 261 19.33 8.38 -3.99
CA VAL A 261 18.39 9.52 -3.86
C VAL A 261 17.76 9.82 -5.21
N ILE A 262 16.42 9.81 -5.27
CA ILE A 262 15.66 10.11 -6.48
C ILE A 262 14.84 11.38 -6.26
N TYR A 263 15.18 12.44 -6.97
CA TYR A 263 14.55 13.76 -6.86
C TYR A 263 13.20 13.84 -7.59
N SER A 264 12.51 14.91 -7.30
CA SER A 264 11.10 15.12 -7.67
C SER A 264 10.79 14.89 -9.15
N ASN A 265 9.65 14.24 -9.41
CA ASN A 265 9.11 13.95 -10.75
C ASN A 265 10.05 13.12 -11.66
N ALA A 266 11.07 12.46 -11.11
CA ALA A 266 11.87 11.51 -11.88
C ALA A 266 11.05 10.25 -12.19
N THR A 267 11.24 9.72 -13.40
CA THR A 267 10.53 8.54 -13.90
C THR A 267 11.55 7.45 -14.22
N VAL A 268 11.52 6.34 -13.45
CA VAL A 268 12.44 5.22 -13.59
C VAL A 268 11.64 3.97 -13.95
N LEU A 269 11.81 3.46 -15.16
CA LEU A 269 10.94 2.43 -15.73
C LEU A 269 11.70 1.19 -16.18
N GLY A 270 11.04 0.03 -16.00
CA GLY A 270 11.41 -1.24 -16.61
C GLY A 270 12.21 -2.17 -15.72
N GLY A 271 11.96 -3.49 -15.83
CA GLY A 271 12.56 -4.52 -15.01
C GLY A 271 14.07 -4.72 -15.25
N ALA A 272 14.61 -4.22 -16.36
CA ALA A 272 16.04 -4.22 -16.64
C ALA A 272 16.77 -2.98 -16.08
N THR A 273 16.03 -2.01 -15.54
CA THR A 273 16.60 -0.80 -14.95
C THR A 273 17.17 -1.09 -13.58
N VAL A 274 18.44 -0.71 -13.39
CA VAL A 274 19.13 -0.76 -12.09
C VAL A 274 19.75 0.60 -11.83
N ILE A 275 19.46 1.19 -10.68
CA ILE A 275 20.14 2.40 -10.20
C ILE A 275 21.17 1.96 -9.16
N GLY A 276 22.44 2.10 -9.51
CA GLY A 276 23.58 1.65 -8.69
C GLY A 276 23.71 2.45 -7.39
N ALA A 277 24.27 1.82 -6.36
CA ALA A 277 24.36 2.33 -5.00
C ALA A 277 24.94 3.76 -4.92
N ASN A 278 24.42 4.54 -3.95
CA ASN A 278 24.83 5.93 -3.69
C ASN A 278 24.71 6.88 -4.89
N SER A 279 23.89 6.53 -5.88
CA SER A 279 23.64 7.39 -7.04
C SER A 279 22.52 8.40 -6.76
N MET A 280 22.57 9.51 -7.47
CA MET A 280 21.57 10.58 -7.37
C MET A 280 20.90 10.78 -8.73
N ILE A 281 19.58 10.65 -8.76
CA ILE A 281 18.77 10.89 -9.95
C ILE A 281 18.09 12.26 -9.82
N GLY A 282 18.49 13.21 -10.65
CA GLY A 282 18.00 14.59 -10.63
C GLY A 282 16.51 14.70 -10.95
N ALA A 283 15.95 15.86 -10.61
CA ALA A 283 14.53 16.13 -10.84
C ALA A 283 14.16 16.02 -12.33
N SER A 284 12.97 15.43 -12.58
CA SER A 284 12.40 15.27 -13.93
C SER A 284 13.26 14.42 -14.90
N VAL A 285 14.23 13.68 -14.39
CA VAL A 285 15.00 12.71 -15.19
C VAL A 285 14.12 11.52 -15.55
N SER A 286 14.22 11.05 -16.81
CA SER A 286 13.56 9.82 -17.27
C SER A 286 14.58 8.77 -17.63
N ILE A 287 14.49 7.59 -16.99
CA ILE A 287 15.37 6.43 -17.22
C ILE A 287 14.51 5.23 -17.55
N MET A 288 14.88 4.53 -18.66
CA MET A 288 14.12 3.37 -19.11
C MET A 288 15.08 2.24 -19.55
N ASN A 289 14.94 1.07 -18.94
CA ASN A 289 15.73 -0.14 -19.26
C ASN A 289 17.25 0.11 -19.31
N LYS A 290 17.78 0.89 -18.36
CA LYS A 290 19.22 1.21 -18.28
C LYS A 290 19.80 0.82 -16.91
N LYS A 291 21.06 0.45 -16.91
CA LYS A 291 21.86 0.26 -15.70
C LYS A 291 22.71 1.51 -15.47
N ILE A 292 22.51 2.17 -14.35
CA ILE A 292 23.33 3.30 -13.88
C ILE A 292 24.36 2.74 -12.92
N ALA A 293 25.64 3.09 -13.15
CA ALA A 293 26.73 2.64 -12.27
C ALA A 293 26.62 3.26 -10.87
N PRO A 294 27.15 2.63 -9.82
CA PRO A 294 27.19 3.22 -8.49
C PRO A 294 27.89 4.59 -8.45
N ASN A 295 27.54 5.43 -7.47
CA ASN A 295 28.10 6.77 -7.26
C ASN A 295 27.94 7.72 -8.46
N THR A 296 26.84 7.60 -9.20
CA THR A 296 26.58 8.39 -10.43
C THR A 296 25.54 9.46 -10.17
N LEU A 297 25.82 10.69 -10.61
CA LEU A 297 24.83 11.77 -10.67
C LEU A 297 24.26 11.84 -12.10
N VAL A 298 22.94 11.61 -12.22
CA VAL A 298 22.21 11.71 -13.49
C VAL A 298 21.36 12.98 -13.45
N THR A 299 21.53 13.88 -14.40
CA THR A 299 20.75 15.12 -14.50
C THR A 299 20.28 15.36 -15.93
N VAL A 300 19.23 16.16 -16.10
CA VAL A 300 18.85 16.69 -17.41
C VAL A 300 19.77 17.85 -17.80
N GLU A 301 20.00 18.03 -19.10
CA GLU A 301 20.71 19.22 -19.57
C GLU A 301 19.94 20.48 -19.17
N LYS A 302 20.70 21.57 -18.89
CA LYS A 302 20.07 22.87 -18.57
C LYS A 302 19.19 23.34 -19.70
N ALA A 303 17.90 23.55 -19.43
CA ALA A 303 17.02 24.18 -20.41
C ALA A 303 17.44 25.64 -20.68
N ASN A 304 17.48 26.06 -21.95
CA ASN A 304 17.66 27.43 -22.30
C ASN A 304 16.36 28.20 -22.04
N LEU A 305 16.36 29.06 -21.03
CA LEU A 305 15.23 29.92 -20.70
C LEU A 305 15.16 31.12 -21.66
N ARG A 306 13.99 31.39 -22.24
CA ARG A 306 13.72 32.60 -22.99
C ARG A 306 12.88 33.55 -22.14
N TYR A 307 13.40 34.73 -21.91
CA TYR A 307 12.67 35.80 -21.22
C TYR A 307 11.96 36.67 -22.26
N ARG A 308 10.69 37.01 -22.05
CA ARG A 308 9.90 37.96 -22.80
C ARG A 308 9.22 38.90 -21.81
N GLU A 309 9.14 40.16 -22.11
CA GLU A 309 8.32 41.10 -21.36
C GLU A 309 6.85 40.67 -21.47
N ALA A 310 6.16 40.63 -20.34
CA ALA A 310 4.71 40.40 -20.30
C ALA A 310 4.03 41.70 -20.77
N SER A 311 3.29 41.64 -21.86
CA SER A 311 2.50 42.76 -22.42
C SER A 311 1.19 42.88 -21.65
#